data_413006935cfd795755e8fba23835a527
#
_entry.id   413006935cfd795755e8fba23835a527
#
_cell.length_a   1.000
_cell.length_b   1.000
_cell.length_c   1.000
_cell.angle_alpha   90.00
_cell.angle_beta   90.00
_cell.angle_gamma   90.00
#
_symmetry.space_group_name_H-M   'P 1'
#
loop_
_entity.id
_entity.type
_entity.pdbx_description
1 polymer ?
#
loop_
_entity_poly.entity_id
_entity_poly.type
_entity_poly.pdbx_seq_one_letter_code
_entity_poly.pdbx_strand_id
1 'polypeptide(L)'
;HYFHQELTGPEFAYRLIEKLKDTDIETLTDTMVLDFDNNHNVTIINSSGCKSLQTKAIILAMGCRERARGAIATAGTRNSGVFTAGTAQRYMNIDGYSVGKNVVILGSGDIGLIMARRMSLEGSKVLACVEINPYSAGLKRNIKQCLEDFNIPLYLSHTVTNIKGENGRVS
;
A
#
# COMPACT_ATOMS: atom_id res chain seq x y z
N HIS A 1 -6.68 -10.28 -20.04
CA HIS A 1 -5.25 -10.12 -19.72
C HIS A 1 -4.52 -9.54 -20.93
N TYR A 2 -3.75 -8.47 -20.76
CA TYR A 2 -3.07 -7.77 -21.85
C TYR A 2 -2.09 -8.67 -22.62
N PHE A 3 -1.39 -9.56 -21.93
CA PHE A 3 -0.43 -10.50 -22.56
C PHE A 3 -1.01 -11.90 -22.82
N HIS A 4 -2.31 -12.11 -22.61
CA HIS A 4 -2.97 -13.42 -22.74
C HIS A 4 -2.31 -14.55 -21.94
N GLN A 5 -1.56 -14.22 -20.91
CA GLN A 5 -0.83 -15.13 -20.02
C GLN A 5 -1.01 -14.67 -18.57
N GLU A 6 -0.96 -15.60 -17.63
CA GLU A 6 -0.85 -15.32 -16.21
C GLU A 6 0.61 -14.97 -15.91
N LEU A 7 0.84 -13.81 -15.34
CA LEU A 7 2.16 -13.27 -15.02
C LEU A 7 2.17 -12.77 -13.59
N THR A 8 3.33 -12.86 -12.95
CA THR A 8 3.58 -12.14 -11.71
C THR A 8 3.63 -10.64 -11.96
N GLY A 9 3.42 -9.82 -10.92
CA GLY A 9 3.51 -8.35 -11.05
C GLY A 9 4.85 -7.88 -11.64
N PRO A 10 5.99 -8.36 -11.15
CA PRO A 10 7.30 -8.02 -11.72
C PRO A 10 7.48 -8.42 -13.19
N GLU A 11 7.04 -9.61 -13.58
CA GLU A 11 7.11 -10.05 -14.99
C GLU A 11 6.24 -9.20 -15.90
N PHE A 12 5.03 -8.84 -15.44
CA PHE A 12 4.14 -7.95 -16.18
C PHE A 12 4.78 -6.58 -16.38
N ALA A 13 5.32 -5.98 -15.31
CA ALA A 13 6.00 -4.69 -15.36
C ALA A 13 7.23 -4.74 -16.28
N TYR A 14 8.06 -5.77 -16.17
CA TYR A 14 9.23 -5.97 -17.03
C TYR A 14 8.85 -6.02 -18.51
N ARG A 15 7.83 -6.78 -18.88
CA ARG A 15 7.38 -6.87 -20.29
C ARG A 15 6.82 -5.55 -20.82
N LEU A 16 6.20 -4.72 -19.96
CA LEU A 16 5.78 -3.37 -20.37
C LEU A 16 6.97 -2.45 -20.59
N ILE A 17 7.97 -2.52 -19.70
CA ILE A 17 9.21 -1.73 -19.82
C ILE A 17 9.96 -2.10 -21.11
N GLU A 18 10.07 -3.40 -21.43
CA GLU A 18 10.70 -3.82 -22.69
C GLU A 18 10.02 -3.21 -23.92
N LYS A 19 8.69 -3.09 -23.92
CA LYS A 19 7.96 -2.43 -25.02
C LYS A 19 8.25 -0.93 -25.16
N LEU A 20 8.67 -0.26 -24.09
CA LEU A 20 9.04 1.16 -24.16
C LEU A 20 10.35 1.36 -24.94
N LYS A 21 11.24 0.36 -24.96
CA LYS A 21 12.52 0.44 -25.70
C LYS A 21 12.35 0.61 -27.21
N ASP A 22 11.21 0.15 -27.74
CA ASP A 22 10.87 0.22 -29.16
C ASP A 22 10.09 1.53 -29.51
N THR A 23 10.08 2.49 -28.61
CA THR A 23 9.36 3.76 -28.76
C THR A 23 10.29 4.95 -28.53
N ASP A 24 9.89 6.13 -29.02
CA ASP A 24 10.59 7.40 -28.77
C ASP A 24 10.25 8.02 -27.41
N ILE A 25 9.71 7.23 -26.46
CA ILE A 25 9.32 7.71 -25.14
C ILE A 25 10.56 7.86 -24.26
N GLU A 26 10.88 9.08 -23.86
CA GLU A 26 11.93 9.34 -22.88
C GLU A 26 11.48 8.88 -21.47
N THR A 27 12.28 8.04 -20.82
CA THR A 27 12.03 7.57 -19.46
C THR A 27 13.08 8.15 -18.52
N LEU A 28 12.63 8.95 -17.55
CA LEU A 28 13.48 9.57 -16.54
C LEU A 28 13.42 8.75 -15.25
N THR A 29 14.36 7.84 -15.06
CA THR A 29 14.54 7.11 -13.80
C THR A 29 15.24 7.97 -12.76
N ASP A 30 15.16 7.58 -11.47
CA ASP A 30 15.76 8.31 -10.34
C ASP A 30 15.37 9.80 -10.32
N THR A 31 14.16 10.09 -10.81
CA THR A 31 13.64 11.44 -10.97
C THR A 31 12.31 11.57 -10.23
N MET A 32 12.18 12.57 -9.39
CA MET A 32 10.96 12.88 -8.65
C MET A 32 10.25 14.07 -9.26
N VAL A 33 8.95 13.96 -9.46
CA VAL A 33 8.09 15.10 -9.74
C VAL A 33 7.77 15.79 -8.43
N LEU A 34 8.14 17.07 -8.30
CA LEU A 34 7.90 17.88 -7.10
C LEU A 34 6.55 18.59 -7.16
N ASP A 35 6.20 19.12 -8.33
CA ASP A 35 5.01 19.93 -8.50
C ASP A 35 4.62 20.02 -9.99
N PHE A 36 3.39 20.42 -10.24
CA PHE A 36 2.92 20.82 -11.57
C PHE A 36 1.87 21.94 -11.45
N ASP A 37 1.89 22.86 -12.39
CA ASP A 37 1.03 24.03 -12.38
C ASP A 37 -0.10 23.96 -13.43
N ASN A 38 -1.00 24.93 -13.38
CA ASN A 38 -2.13 25.04 -14.32
C ASN A 38 -1.70 25.37 -15.78
N ASN A 39 -0.44 25.76 -15.97
CA ASN A 39 0.14 26.01 -17.30
C ASN A 39 0.85 24.76 -17.84
N HIS A 40 0.65 23.62 -17.21
CA HIS A 40 1.28 22.34 -17.55
C HIS A 40 2.82 22.34 -17.46
N ASN A 41 3.40 23.19 -16.60
CA ASN A 41 4.80 23.07 -16.22
C ASN A 41 4.94 22.01 -15.14
N VAL A 42 5.82 21.05 -15.35
CA VAL A 42 6.14 19.98 -14.39
C VAL A 42 7.53 20.22 -13.84
N THR A 43 7.64 20.42 -12.54
CA THR A 43 8.92 20.57 -11.85
C THR A 43 9.42 19.21 -11.41
N ILE A 44 10.60 18.83 -11.86
CA ILE A 44 11.28 17.57 -11.55
C ILE A 44 12.60 17.82 -10.84
N ILE A 45 13.04 16.86 -10.03
CA ILE A 45 14.37 16.84 -9.40
C ILE A 45 15.02 15.46 -9.54
N ASN A 46 16.30 15.46 -9.83
CA ASN A 46 17.15 14.28 -9.85
C ASN A 46 18.59 14.64 -9.42
N SER A 47 19.55 13.73 -9.60
CA SER A 47 20.95 13.94 -9.24
C SER A 47 21.62 15.12 -9.97
N SER A 48 21.11 15.53 -11.14
CA SER A 48 21.61 16.69 -11.90
C SER A 48 20.95 18.02 -11.52
N GLY A 49 20.01 18.01 -10.57
CA GLY A 49 19.35 19.19 -10.03
C GLY A 49 17.85 19.28 -10.37
N CYS A 50 17.31 20.48 -10.20
CA CYS A 50 15.90 20.77 -10.43
C CYS A 50 15.69 21.36 -11.83
N LYS A 51 14.66 20.89 -12.55
CA LYS A 51 14.29 21.36 -13.89
C LYS A 51 12.78 21.52 -14.00
N SER A 52 12.35 22.42 -14.87
CA SER A 52 10.94 22.55 -15.28
C SER A 52 10.77 22.05 -16.72
N LEU A 53 9.74 21.23 -16.93
CA LEU A 53 9.36 20.69 -18.24
C LEU A 53 8.01 21.27 -18.63
N GLN A 54 7.93 21.91 -19.80
CA GLN A 54 6.66 22.33 -20.38
C GLN A 54 6.01 21.15 -21.08
N THR A 55 4.77 20.83 -20.71
CA THR A 55 4.01 19.71 -21.28
C THR A 55 2.71 20.18 -21.93
N LYS A 56 2.13 19.35 -22.80
CA LYS A 56 0.80 19.60 -23.39
C LYS A 56 -0.31 18.97 -22.56
N ALA A 57 0.00 17.87 -21.88
CA ALA A 57 -0.91 17.15 -21.00
C ALA A 57 -0.12 16.38 -19.94
N ILE A 58 -0.74 16.12 -18.80
CA ILE A 58 -0.15 15.38 -17.68
C ILE A 58 -1.07 14.20 -17.37
N ILE A 59 -0.50 12.99 -17.31
CA ILE A 59 -1.19 11.79 -16.88
C ILE A 59 -0.60 11.37 -15.53
N LEU A 60 -1.43 11.36 -14.48
CA LEU A 60 -1.03 10.91 -13.15
C LEU A 60 -1.20 9.39 -13.05
N ALA A 61 -0.09 8.66 -12.98
CA ALA A 61 -0.05 7.20 -12.87
C ALA A 61 0.83 6.76 -11.69
N MET A 62 0.77 7.49 -10.58
CA MET A 62 1.64 7.35 -9.40
C MET A 62 1.17 6.34 -8.36
N GLY A 63 0.13 5.57 -8.69
CA GLY A 63 -0.44 4.59 -7.77
C GLY A 63 -1.24 5.23 -6.63
N CYS A 64 -1.39 4.47 -5.55
CA CYS A 64 -2.19 4.84 -4.39
C CYS A 64 -1.38 4.60 -3.12
N ARG A 65 -1.64 5.38 -2.11
CA ARG A 65 -1.05 5.24 -0.78
C ARG A 65 -2.14 5.19 0.28
N GLU A 66 -2.04 4.25 1.21
CA GLU A 66 -2.91 4.17 2.35
C GLU A 66 -2.72 5.36 3.31
N ARG A 67 -3.78 5.71 4.04
CA ARG A 67 -3.72 6.78 5.03
C ARG A 67 -2.91 6.34 6.24
N ALA A 68 -1.91 7.16 6.60
CA ALA A 68 -1.13 6.95 7.81
C ALA A 68 -1.98 7.24 9.07
N ARG A 69 -1.53 6.77 10.23
CA ARG A 69 -2.19 6.97 11.52
C ARG A 69 -2.60 8.42 11.78
N GLY A 70 -1.73 9.38 11.45
CA GLY A 70 -2.03 10.81 11.63
C GLY A 70 -3.19 11.29 10.75
N ALA A 71 -3.32 10.78 9.55
CA ALA A 71 -4.39 11.14 8.63
C ALA A 71 -5.76 10.58 9.00
N ILE A 72 -5.80 9.49 9.80
CA ILE A 72 -7.05 8.90 10.34
C ILE A 72 -7.32 9.32 11.78
N ALA A 73 -6.48 10.18 12.35
CA ALA A 73 -6.63 10.77 13.69
C ALA A 73 -6.87 9.74 14.82
N THR A 74 -6.28 8.54 14.73
CA THR A 74 -6.44 7.51 15.76
C THR A 74 -5.71 7.93 17.03
N ALA A 75 -6.46 8.05 18.13
CA ALA A 75 -5.94 8.46 19.44
C ALA A 75 -5.01 7.41 20.06
N GLY A 76 -4.32 7.81 21.12
CA GLY A 76 -3.44 6.94 21.91
C GLY A 76 -1.97 7.31 21.86
N THR A 77 -1.14 6.48 22.49
CA THR A 77 0.30 6.69 22.61
C THR A 77 1.02 6.37 21.29
N ARG A 78 2.15 7.04 21.07
CA ARG A 78 2.98 6.82 19.86
C ARG A 78 4.00 5.70 20.04
N ASN A 79 3.49 4.52 20.29
CA ASN A 79 4.31 3.32 20.43
C ASN A 79 4.73 2.77 19.06
N SER A 80 5.85 2.05 19.02
CA SER A 80 6.22 1.21 17.87
C SER A 80 5.21 0.08 17.68
N GLY A 81 5.12 -0.46 16.47
CA GLY A 81 4.16 -1.52 16.11
C GLY A 81 2.90 -1.03 15.41
N VAL A 82 2.83 0.25 15.05
CA VAL A 82 1.78 0.80 14.18
C VAL A 82 2.38 1.08 12.81
N PHE A 83 1.93 0.36 11.81
CA PHE A 83 2.44 0.43 10.45
C PHE A 83 1.31 0.76 9.47
N THR A 84 1.62 1.47 8.39
CA THR A 84 0.78 1.43 7.21
C THR A 84 0.92 0.07 6.52
N ALA A 85 -0.10 -0.37 5.79
CA ALA A 85 -0.08 -1.67 5.12
C ALA A 85 1.08 -1.78 4.13
N GLY A 86 1.38 -0.73 3.36
CA GLY A 86 2.51 -0.71 2.43
C GLY A 86 3.87 -0.79 3.13
N THR A 87 4.03 -0.13 4.29
CA THR A 87 5.26 -0.25 5.08
C THR A 87 5.42 -1.67 5.62
N ALA A 88 4.35 -2.26 6.15
CA ALA A 88 4.36 -3.64 6.62
C ALA A 88 4.68 -4.62 5.48
N GLN A 89 4.09 -4.40 4.30
CA GLN A 89 4.36 -5.19 3.10
C GLN A 89 5.83 -5.13 2.69
N ARG A 90 6.43 -3.95 2.70
CA ARG A 90 7.84 -3.80 2.40
C ARG A 90 8.71 -4.60 3.36
N TYR A 91 8.52 -4.41 4.66
CA TYR A 91 9.29 -5.15 5.67
C TYR A 91 9.19 -6.65 5.49
N MET A 92 8.01 -7.17 5.22
CA MET A 92 7.80 -8.62 5.09
C MET A 92 8.28 -9.17 3.74
N ASN A 93 7.99 -8.48 2.64
CA ASN A 93 8.23 -9.02 1.31
C ASN A 93 9.62 -8.70 0.75
N ILE A 94 10.21 -7.59 1.17
CA ILE A 94 11.52 -7.13 0.66
C ILE A 94 12.60 -7.33 1.72
N ASP A 95 12.35 -6.88 2.94
CA ASP A 95 13.36 -6.85 3.99
C ASP A 95 13.37 -8.13 4.86
N GLY A 96 12.37 -9.01 4.71
CA GLY A 96 12.28 -10.31 5.40
C GLY A 96 11.98 -10.21 6.91
N TYR A 97 11.39 -9.10 7.37
CA TYR A 97 11.08 -8.89 8.79
C TYR A 97 9.61 -9.16 9.12
N SER A 98 9.35 -9.86 10.21
CA SER A 98 8.02 -9.93 10.79
C SER A 98 7.69 -8.64 11.54
N VAL A 99 6.55 -8.03 11.23
CA VAL A 99 6.13 -6.74 11.83
C VAL A 99 5.37 -6.90 13.15
N GLY A 100 4.85 -8.09 13.46
CA GLY A 100 4.16 -8.37 14.71
C GLY A 100 3.70 -9.82 14.84
N LYS A 101 3.58 -10.31 16.07
CA LYS A 101 3.05 -11.66 16.37
C LYS A 101 1.52 -11.67 16.39
N ASN A 102 0.92 -10.69 17.07
CA ASN A 102 -0.52 -10.47 17.13
C ASN A 102 -0.84 -9.17 16.39
N VAL A 103 -1.76 -9.22 15.44
CA VAL A 103 -2.00 -8.11 14.51
C VAL A 103 -3.49 -7.81 14.40
N VAL A 104 -3.83 -6.53 14.37
CA VAL A 104 -5.16 -6.04 14.00
C VAL A 104 -5.00 -5.22 12.73
N ILE A 105 -5.81 -5.48 11.73
CA ILE A 105 -5.87 -4.72 10.48
C ILE A 105 -6.98 -3.69 10.58
N LEU A 106 -6.64 -2.42 10.37
CA LEU A 106 -7.62 -1.34 10.31
C LEU A 106 -7.86 -0.93 8.85
N GLY A 107 -9.06 -1.21 8.39
CA GLY A 107 -9.52 -1.03 7.02
C GLY A 107 -9.57 -2.34 6.23
N SER A 108 -10.67 -2.56 5.51
CA SER A 108 -10.95 -3.76 4.70
C SER A 108 -10.83 -3.53 3.20
N GLY A 109 -10.01 -2.57 2.78
CA GLY A 109 -9.58 -2.44 1.38
C GLY A 109 -8.68 -3.61 0.97
N ASP A 110 -8.50 -3.84 -0.33
CA ASP A 110 -7.75 -4.99 -0.86
C ASP A 110 -6.34 -5.12 -0.26
N ILE A 111 -5.62 -4.02 -0.07
CA ILE A 111 -4.26 -4.06 0.51
C ILE A 111 -4.31 -4.58 1.95
N GLY A 112 -5.26 -4.12 2.77
CA GLY A 112 -5.45 -4.61 4.13
C GLY A 112 -5.78 -6.10 4.18
N LEU A 113 -6.69 -6.56 3.31
CA LEU A 113 -7.07 -7.97 3.19
C LEU A 113 -5.88 -8.85 2.76
N ILE A 114 -5.15 -8.44 1.74
CA ILE A 114 -3.97 -9.16 1.25
C ILE A 114 -2.90 -9.24 2.34
N MET A 115 -2.70 -8.16 3.10
CA MET A 115 -1.75 -8.18 4.21
C MET A 115 -2.19 -9.05 5.37
N ALA A 116 -3.49 -9.13 5.67
CA ALA A 116 -4.02 -10.07 6.67
C ALA A 116 -3.64 -11.51 6.32
N ARG A 117 -3.88 -11.91 5.07
CA ARG A 117 -3.49 -13.22 4.55
C ARG A 117 -1.97 -13.42 4.60
N ARG A 118 -1.20 -12.45 4.09
CA ARG A 118 0.26 -12.55 4.05
C ARG A 118 0.86 -12.73 5.44
N MET A 119 0.42 -11.93 6.41
CA MET A 119 0.89 -12.02 7.79
C MET A 119 0.55 -13.39 8.41
N SER A 120 -0.64 -13.92 8.13
CA SER A 120 -1.04 -15.26 8.62
C SER A 120 -0.15 -16.36 8.04
N LEU A 121 0.20 -16.27 6.75
CA LEU A 121 1.11 -17.23 6.10
C LEU A 121 2.53 -17.17 6.67
N GLU A 122 2.98 -15.99 7.14
CA GLU A 122 4.29 -15.80 7.79
C GLU A 122 4.25 -16.09 9.31
N GLY A 123 3.17 -16.69 9.81
CA GLY A 123 3.06 -17.13 11.18
C GLY A 123 2.58 -16.08 12.20
N SER A 124 2.16 -14.91 11.76
CA SER A 124 1.49 -13.93 12.62
C SER A 124 0.04 -14.37 12.89
N LYS A 125 -0.46 -14.12 14.09
CA LYS A 125 -1.88 -14.26 14.41
C LYS A 125 -2.60 -12.96 14.10
N VAL A 126 -3.38 -12.93 13.03
CA VAL A 126 -4.26 -11.80 12.73
C VAL A 126 -5.54 -11.97 13.54
N LEU A 127 -5.75 -11.07 14.50
CA LEU A 127 -6.85 -11.16 15.46
C LEU A 127 -8.17 -10.69 14.88
N ALA A 128 -8.12 -9.65 14.02
CA ALA A 128 -9.29 -9.06 13.41
C ALA A 128 -8.92 -8.15 12.23
N CYS A 129 -9.88 -7.98 11.32
CA CYS A 129 -9.96 -6.87 10.40
C CYS A 129 -11.12 -5.96 10.83
N VAL A 130 -10.89 -4.67 10.94
CA VAL A 130 -11.86 -3.68 11.44
C VAL A 130 -12.15 -2.66 10.35
N GLU A 131 -13.43 -2.43 10.04
CA GLU A 131 -13.88 -1.55 8.97
C GLU A 131 -14.94 -0.56 9.50
N ILE A 132 -14.73 0.72 9.26
CA ILE A 132 -15.64 1.77 9.70
C ILE A 132 -16.98 1.76 8.94
N ASN A 133 -16.95 1.35 7.67
CA ASN A 133 -18.15 1.25 6.84
C ASN A 133 -18.97 0.00 7.19
N PRO A 134 -20.27 -0.02 6.88
CA PRO A 134 -21.11 -1.20 7.03
C PRO A 134 -20.85 -2.27 5.97
N TYR A 135 -19.84 -2.10 5.13
CA TYR A 135 -19.43 -3.04 4.08
C TYR A 135 -17.91 -2.97 3.89
N SER A 136 -17.32 -4.07 3.40
CA SER A 136 -15.91 -4.09 3.01
C SER A 136 -15.71 -3.39 1.67
N ALA A 137 -14.67 -2.56 1.57
CA ALA A 137 -14.27 -1.91 0.32
C ALA A 137 -13.44 -2.83 -0.60
N GLY A 138 -13.00 -3.98 -0.12
CA GLY A 138 -12.24 -4.95 -0.90
C GLY A 138 -13.09 -5.85 -1.78
N LEU A 139 -12.46 -6.49 -2.75
CA LEU A 139 -13.11 -7.44 -3.64
C LEU A 139 -13.63 -8.66 -2.86
N LYS A 140 -14.81 -9.17 -3.21
CA LYS A 140 -15.41 -10.35 -2.57
C LYS A 140 -14.48 -11.56 -2.53
N ARG A 141 -13.72 -11.80 -3.59
CA ARG A 141 -12.72 -12.89 -3.62
C ARG A 141 -11.63 -12.71 -2.55
N ASN A 142 -11.20 -11.47 -2.30
CA ASN A 142 -10.19 -11.17 -1.30
C ASN A 142 -10.74 -11.31 0.12
N ILE A 143 -12.01 -10.96 0.35
CA ILE A 143 -12.67 -11.22 1.63
C ILE A 143 -12.62 -12.72 1.92
N LYS A 144 -13.02 -13.55 0.97
CA LYS A 144 -12.98 -15.01 1.12
C LYS A 144 -11.56 -15.52 1.33
N GLN A 145 -10.66 -15.26 0.39
CA GLN A 145 -9.31 -15.82 0.38
C GLN A 145 -8.38 -15.26 1.46
N CYS A 146 -8.65 -14.07 1.98
CA CYS A 146 -7.77 -13.40 2.93
C CYS A 146 -8.29 -13.36 4.35
N LEU A 147 -9.60 -13.48 4.56
CA LEU A 147 -10.20 -13.50 5.90
C LEU A 147 -10.90 -14.82 6.20
N GLU A 148 -11.87 -15.24 5.38
CA GLU A 148 -12.67 -16.43 5.67
C GLU A 148 -11.83 -17.71 5.69
N ASP A 149 -10.97 -17.92 4.70
CA ASP A 149 -10.08 -19.09 4.61
C ASP A 149 -9.05 -19.16 5.75
N PHE A 150 -8.82 -18.05 6.46
CA PHE A 150 -7.94 -17.95 7.62
C PHE A 150 -8.68 -17.78 8.94
N ASN A 151 -10.02 -17.84 8.94
CA ASN A 151 -10.86 -17.61 10.11
C ASN A 151 -10.59 -16.27 10.82
N ILE A 152 -10.29 -15.22 10.05
CA ILE A 152 -10.05 -13.86 10.56
C ILE A 152 -11.39 -13.13 10.61
N PRO A 153 -11.85 -12.69 11.81
CA PRO A 153 -13.12 -11.97 11.92
C PRO A 153 -13.03 -10.59 11.26
N LEU A 154 -14.11 -10.21 10.55
CA LEU A 154 -14.32 -8.88 9.99
C LEU A 154 -15.39 -8.14 10.80
N TYR A 155 -14.99 -7.06 11.44
CA TYR A 155 -15.90 -6.18 12.20
C TYR A 155 -16.25 -4.96 11.34
N LEU A 156 -17.45 -4.96 10.78
CA LEU A 156 -18.01 -3.83 10.04
C LEU A 156 -18.63 -2.81 10.99
N SER A 157 -18.70 -1.55 10.56
CA SER A 157 -19.20 -0.43 11.38
C SER A 157 -18.40 -0.24 12.70
N HIS A 158 -17.12 -0.62 12.68
CA HIS A 158 -16.21 -0.51 13.83
C HIS A 158 -14.95 0.26 13.45
N THR A 159 -14.34 0.90 14.44
CA THR A 159 -13.03 1.53 14.26
C THR A 159 -12.18 1.41 15.52
N VAL A 160 -10.88 1.64 15.37
CA VAL A 160 -9.94 1.71 16.49
C VAL A 160 -10.03 3.11 17.10
N THR A 161 -10.50 3.20 18.33
CA THR A 161 -10.67 4.48 19.05
C THR A 161 -9.43 4.90 19.82
N ASN A 162 -8.59 3.93 20.22
CA ASN A 162 -7.38 4.24 20.99
C ASN A 162 -6.31 3.14 20.77
N ILE A 163 -5.04 3.55 20.73
CA ILE A 163 -3.89 2.66 20.69
C ILE A 163 -3.11 2.81 21.98
N LYS A 164 -3.04 1.73 22.75
CA LYS A 164 -2.26 1.65 23.98
C LYS A 164 -0.96 0.89 23.75
N GLY A 165 -0.04 1.03 24.67
CA GLY A 165 1.20 0.26 24.61
C GLY A 165 1.99 0.37 25.90
N GLU A 166 2.85 -0.60 26.10
CA GLU A 166 3.75 -0.71 27.23
C GLU A 166 5.19 -0.79 26.73
N ASN A 167 6.12 -0.23 27.50
CA ASN A 167 7.55 -0.23 27.16
C ASN A 167 7.86 0.27 25.74
N GLY A 168 7.09 1.26 25.26
CA GLY A 168 7.29 1.86 23.93
C GLY A 168 6.76 1.02 22.76
N ARG A 169 6.00 -0.06 22.99
CA ARG A 169 5.41 -0.93 21.97
C ARG A 169 3.91 -1.10 22.17
N VAL A 170 3.18 -1.31 21.07
CA VAL A 170 1.74 -1.62 21.12
C VAL A 170 1.52 -2.94 21.87
N SER A 171 0.58 -2.93 22.83
CA SER A 171 0.22 -4.07 23.70
C SER A 171 -1.27 -4.41 23.54
#